data_798d2b708d05c9bc0935352cf6c0a5a1
#
_entry.id   798d2b708d05c9bc0935352cf6c0a5a1
#
_cell.length_a   1.000
_cell.length_b   1.000
_cell.length_c   1.000
_cell.angle_alpha   90.00
_cell.angle_beta   90.00
_cell.angle_gamma   90.00
#
_symmetry.space_group_name_H-M   'P 1'
#
loop_
_entity.id
_entity.type
_entity.pdbx_description
1 polymer ?
#
loop_
_entity_poly.entity_id
_entity_poly.type
_entity_poly.pdbx_seq_one_letter_code
_entity_poly.pdbx_strand_id
1 'polypeptide(L)'
;YYYIIAYSHVNGKVDNYSNPSDTLWTVPTAGHTGKYVYEDDAVKYTITKKSYDTVYNGKITIEGVVEENVTATLYVNGSEAAKTDVKEKESFAFKDIAIEEGRNDVELIFTDKKGNKTRETFNYVYLTNYNKVVDSAYTGTDGEEVNGIPTYKTVQAAVDSVASDNTRRVIILVKEGDYEEHLVVKSPYITLIGEDSEKTRIYYDVKELAGGDMSLRCAVRIDKTATGFSAENLTIENTYNYLGDGTKSNESADALRNDANETSYINLRILGYQDTLCANGGTQYYYKCYIAGNVDFIYGNEPRALFNDCKLVFRYNANKNSGYVSAPKASASATYGLTFFNCQVLSEEGCSGSKYYLARPWGADAYITWINCYMGKILKPNASNPYTDMSGNLAANARFFEYGSYGPAFAINSNRRQISATKANEMTSTSYLGWDPYTIVGTIRYTGTVKTDSIDRYVEKEYVSDTYSQTEGDDTGLAQYAQEGYAQSANVTGGGLLKETSDNYYTAGTAEEFLNAIQSVKKSGKASVIELTADIALGDKEVNNFDSYSSFITAHKLEPLTHPTLLKTGVSMLKLADMSNLTIYSKNGAKITHTCIDITGSDNIIIRNIKFDELWEW
;
A
#
# COMPACT_ATOMS: atom_id res chain seq x y z
N TYR A 1 -1.69 12.62 8.64
CA TYR A 1 -2.66 12.94 7.59
C TYR A 1 -3.72 13.85 8.19
N TYR A 2 -3.94 15.03 7.59
CA TYR A 2 -4.97 15.98 8.00
C TYR A 2 -5.99 16.08 6.87
N TYR A 3 -7.26 15.94 7.17
CA TYR A 3 -8.34 16.30 6.26
C TYR A 3 -9.14 17.44 6.88
N ILE A 4 -9.55 18.37 6.04
CA ILE A 4 -10.42 19.47 6.45
C ILE A 4 -11.85 19.03 6.14
N ILE A 5 -12.67 18.87 7.17
CA ILE A 5 -14.11 18.77 7.02
C ILE A 5 -14.66 20.18 7.21
N ALA A 6 -15.20 20.77 6.15
CA ALA A 6 -15.98 21.98 6.30
C ALA A 6 -17.38 21.62 6.81
N TYR A 7 -17.85 22.29 7.82
CA TYR A 7 -19.22 22.16 8.32
C TYR A 7 -19.91 23.51 8.26
N SER A 8 -21.20 23.52 7.97
CA SER A 8 -22.02 24.72 8.04
C SER A 8 -22.88 24.69 9.31
N HIS A 9 -22.94 25.81 9.97
CA HIS A 9 -23.89 26.05 11.06
C HIS A 9 -25.14 26.73 10.54
N VAL A 10 -26.29 26.09 10.74
CA VAL A 10 -27.59 26.75 10.58
C VAL A 10 -28.28 26.73 11.95
N ASN A 11 -28.59 27.93 12.46
CA ASN A 11 -29.25 28.11 13.79
C ASN A 11 -28.48 27.47 14.97
N GLY A 12 -27.15 27.50 14.95
CA GLY A 12 -26.31 26.99 16.04
C GLY A 12 -26.20 25.46 16.12
N LYS A 13 -26.71 24.73 15.13
CA LYS A 13 -26.54 23.28 14.99
C LYS A 13 -25.73 22.98 13.72
N VAL A 14 -24.88 21.96 13.81
CA VAL A 14 -24.16 21.45 12.66
C VAL A 14 -25.13 20.67 11.79
N ASP A 15 -25.54 21.25 10.65
CA ASP A 15 -26.58 20.65 9.79
C ASP A 15 -26.02 19.89 8.59
N ASN A 16 -24.77 20.19 8.16
CA ASN A 16 -24.14 19.47 7.04
C ASN A 16 -22.64 19.41 7.19
N TYR A 17 -22.08 18.24 6.91
CA TYR A 17 -20.64 18.04 6.68
C TYR A 17 -20.38 18.03 5.17
N SER A 18 -19.33 18.70 4.71
CA SER A 18 -18.87 18.47 3.35
C SER A 18 -18.32 17.06 3.24
N ASN A 19 -18.51 16.41 2.10
CA ASN A 19 -17.68 15.27 1.79
C ASN A 19 -16.21 15.70 1.86
N PRO A 20 -15.30 14.82 2.38
CA PRO A 20 -13.87 15.06 2.28
C PRO A 20 -13.56 15.43 0.83
N SER A 21 -12.80 16.50 0.61
CA SER A 21 -12.51 16.92 -0.76
C SER A 21 -11.77 15.78 -1.48
N ASP A 22 -12.19 15.46 -2.71
CA ASP A 22 -11.57 14.43 -3.57
C ASP A 22 -10.07 14.66 -3.82
N THR A 23 -9.56 15.80 -3.42
CA THR A 23 -8.19 16.27 -3.62
C THR A 23 -7.20 15.87 -2.52
N LEU A 24 -7.63 15.23 -1.44
CA LEU A 24 -6.79 15.04 -0.25
C LEU A 24 -6.16 13.65 -0.13
N TRP A 25 -6.38 12.78 -1.09
CA TRP A 25 -5.83 11.43 -1.08
C TRP A 25 -4.86 11.20 -2.24
N THR A 26 -3.87 12.07 -2.34
CA THR A 26 -2.63 11.65 -2.98
C THR A 26 -1.81 10.95 -1.92
N VAL A 27 -1.55 9.67 -2.09
CA VAL A 27 -0.37 9.06 -1.47
C VAL A 27 0.77 9.99 -1.83
N PRO A 28 1.50 10.58 -0.88
CA PRO A 28 2.63 11.42 -1.22
C PRO A 28 3.63 10.56 -1.98
N THR A 29 3.69 10.75 -3.28
CA THR A 29 4.72 10.16 -4.12
C THR A 29 5.86 11.15 -4.15
N ALA A 30 6.94 10.79 -3.51
CA ALA A 30 8.12 11.62 -3.44
C ALA A 30 8.62 12.00 -4.83
N GLY A 31 8.94 13.25 -5.01
CA GLY A 31 9.57 13.78 -6.21
C GLY A 31 8.68 13.91 -7.43
N HIS A 32 7.39 13.60 -7.33
CA HIS A 32 6.48 13.65 -8.47
C HIS A 32 5.39 14.70 -8.26
N THR A 33 5.50 15.81 -8.96
CA THR A 33 4.40 16.75 -9.14
C THR A 33 3.38 16.10 -10.08
N GLY A 34 2.27 15.58 -9.53
CA GLY A 34 1.20 14.97 -10.32
C GLY A 34 0.57 13.79 -9.60
N LYS A 35 -0.73 13.62 -9.80
CA LYS A 35 -1.56 12.57 -9.18
C LYS A 35 -1.39 11.26 -9.93
N TYR A 36 -1.24 10.13 -9.23
CA TYR A 36 -1.44 8.82 -9.84
C TYR A 36 -2.90 8.64 -10.21
N VAL A 37 -3.14 8.23 -11.45
CA VAL A 37 -4.47 8.02 -12.02
C VAL A 37 -4.60 6.58 -12.48
N TYR A 38 -5.83 6.08 -12.37
CA TYR A 38 -6.18 4.70 -12.65
C TYR A 38 -7.44 4.66 -13.51
N GLU A 39 -7.75 3.50 -14.06
CA GLU A 39 -8.95 3.21 -14.84
C GLU A 39 -9.11 4.19 -16.03
N ASP A 40 -10.22 4.92 -16.11
CA ASP A 40 -10.55 5.78 -17.25
C ASP A 40 -9.64 7.01 -17.37
N ASP A 41 -9.06 7.47 -16.25
CA ASP A 41 -8.16 8.62 -16.20
C ASP A 41 -6.70 8.25 -16.52
N ALA A 42 -6.37 6.95 -16.54
CA ALA A 42 -5.03 6.49 -16.84
C ALA A 42 -4.67 6.70 -18.30
N VAL A 43 -3.40 7.02 -18.54
CA VAL A 43 -2.81 7.01 -19.89
C VAL A 43 -3.05 5.65 -20.53
N LYS A 44 -3.59 5.63 -21.72
CA LYS A 44 -3.76 4.38 -22.48
C LYS A 44 -2.49 4.08 -23.26
N TYR A 45 -2.01 2.86 -23.08
CA TYR A 45 -0.79 2.36 -23.73
C TYR A 45 -0.93 0.87 -24.03
N THR A 46 -0.05 0.41 -24.90
CA THR A 46 0.11 -1.03 -25.20
C THR A 46 1.59 -1.37 -25.15
N ILE A 47 1.97 -2.36 -24.35
CA ILE A 47 3.31 -2.94 -24.38
C ILE A 47 3.37 -3.90 -25.58
N THR A 48 4.17 -3.58 -26.57
CA THR A 48 4.30 -4.35 -27.82
C THR A 48 5.41 -5.38 -27.75
N LYS A 49 6.40 -5.15 -26.86
CA LYS A 49 7.51 -6.07 -26.61
C LYS A 49 8.06 -5.84 -25.20
N LYS A 50 8.31 -6.91 -24.49
CA LYS A 50 9.08 -6.92 -23.25
C LYS A 50 10.01 -8.13 -23.21
N SER A 51 11.11 -8.02 -22.48
CA SER A 51 11.93 -9.17 -22.10
C SER A 51 11.11 -10.13 -21.25
N TYR A 52 11.46 -11.40 -21.23
CA TYR A 52 10.93 -12.34 -20.25
C TYR A 52 11.16 -11.83 -18.83
N ASP A 53 10.29 -12.16 -17.92
CA ASP A 53 10.41 -11.74 -16.52
C ASP A 53 11.66 -12.35 -15.86
N THR A 54 12.09 -13.52 -16.34
CA THR A 54 13.39 -14.11 -16.01
C THR A 54 14.36 -13.90 -17.17
N VAL A 55 15.46 -13.23 -16.94
CA VAL A 55 16.48 -12.92 -17.94
C VAL A 55 17.82 -13.55 -17.58
N TYR A 56 18.65 -13.83 -18.60
CA TYR A 56 19.91 -14.56 -18.44
C TYR A 56 21.15 -13.72 -18.78
N ASN A 57 20.96 -12.49 -19.28
CA ASN A 57 22.05 -11.62 -19.71
C ASN A 57 22.14 -10.29 -18.94
N GLY A 58 21.35 -10.13 -17.87
CA GLY A 58 21.32 -8.92 -17.05
C GLY A 58 20.83 -7.67 -17.77
N LYS A 59 20.08 -7.79 -18.86
CA LYS A 59 19.54 -6.67 -19.63
C LYS A 59 18.08 -6.89 -19.99
N ILE A 60 17.28 -5.83 -19.93
CA ILE A 60 15.87 -5.86 -20.31
C ILE A 60 15.56 -4.88 -21.44
N THR A 61 14.47 -5.18 -22.15
CA THR A 61 13.88 -4.32 -23.18
C THR A 61 12.38 -4.21 -22.92
N ILE A 62 11.85 -2.97 -22.98
CA ILE A 62 10.41 -2.69 -22.92
C ILE A 62 10.08 -1.72 -24.05
N GLU A 63 9.17 -2.11 -24.95
CA GLU A 63 8.72 -1.31 -26.08
C GLU A 63 7.19 -1.24 -26.08
N GLY A 64 6.64 -0.12 -26.52
CA GLY A 64 5.18 0.03 -26.57
C GLY A 64 4.74 1.25 -27.37
N VAL A 65 3.43 1.50 -27.36
CA VAL A 65 2.79 2.64 -28.00
C VAL A 65 1.89 3.32 -26.97
N VAL A 66 1.82 4.64 -27.01
CA VAL A 66 0.93 5.44 -26.16
C VAL A 66 -0.18 6.11 -27.00
N GLU A 67 -1.36 6.29 -26.43
CA GLU A 67 -2.50 6.91 -27.13
C GLU A 67 -2.55 8.43 -26.98
N GLU A 68 -1.66 9.02 -26.20
CA GLU A 68 -1.58 10.46 -25.96
C GLU A 68 -0.13 10.93 -25.72
N ASN A 69 0.07 12.27 -25.71
CA ASN A 69 1.42 12.81 -25.46
C ASN A 69 1.80 12.64 -23.99
N VAL A 70 2.92 11.99 -23.74
CA VAL A 70 3.43 11.71 -22.38
C VAL A 70 4.95 11.84 -22.32
N THR A 71 5.46 11.98 -21.10
CA THR A 71 6.84 11.63 -20.78
C THR A 71 6.84 10.22 -20.20
N ALA A 72 7.51 9.27 -20.83
CA ALA A 72 7.73 7.92 -20.33
C ALA A 72 9.07 7.85 -19.59
N THR A 73 9.03 7.42 -18.33
CA THR A 73 10.23 7.27 -17.48
C THR A 73 10.31 5.85 -16.94
N LEU A 74 11.45 5.20 -17.11
CA LEU A 74 11.71 3.85 -16.62
C LEU A 74 12.62 3.93 -15.40
N TYR A 75 12.19 3.30 -14.32
CA TYR A 75 12.95 3.14 -13.08
C TYR A 75 13.34 1.68 -12.89
N VAL A 76 14.56 1.45 -12.44
CA VAL A 76 15.06 0.13 -12.02
C VAL A 76 15.51 0.23 -10.57
N ASN A 77 14.96 -0.58 -9.70
CA ASN A 77 15.25 -0.58 -8.26
C ASN A 77 15.17 0.83 -7.62
N GLY A 78 14.22 1.64 -8.12
CA GLY A 78 13.95 3.00 -7.66
C GLY A 78 14.82 4.10 -8.24
N SER A 79 15.80 3.76 -9.07
CA SER A 79 16.65 4.73 -9.77
C SER A 79 16.15 4.95 -11.20
N GLU A 80 16.11 6.19 -11.67
CA GLU A 80 15.77 6.51 -13.06
C GLU A 80 16.83 5.88 -13.98
N ALA A 81 16.40 4.96 -14.84
CA ALA A 81 17.27 4.26 -15.77
C ALA A 81 17.20 4.87 -17.18
N ALA A 82 16.02 5.33 -17.58
CA ALA A 82 15.82 5.95 -18.91
C ALA A 82 14.56 6.81 -18.93
N LYS A 83 14.54 7.81 -19.83
CA LYS A 83 13.40 8.73 -19.99
C LYS A 83 13.29 9.18 -21.44
N THR A 84 12.06 9.35 -21.94
CA THR A 84 11.78 9.86 -23.28
C THR A 84 10.42 10.54 -23.35
N ASP A 85 10.33 11.60 -24.16
CA ASP A 85 9.03 12.20 -24.53
C ASP A 85 8.47 11.45 -25.73
N VAL A 86 7.19 11.08 -25.64
CA VAL A 86 6.49 10.29 -26.65
C VAL A 86 5.22 11.05 -27.06
N LYS A 87 5.02 11.23 -28.36
CA LYS A 87 3.80 11.86 -28.86
C LYS A 87 2.67 10.86 -28.97
N GLU A 88 1.45 11.39 -29.07
CA GLU A 88 0.24 10.61 -29.33
C GLU A 88 0.44 9.64 -30.50
N LYS A 89 0.08 8.37 -30.27
CA LYS A 89 0.21 7.25 -31.22
C LYS A 89 1.62 6.94 -31.70
N GLU A 90 2.64 7.48 -31.06
CA GLU A 90 4.04 7.12 -31.31
C GLU A 90 4.50 6.00 -30.36
N SER A 91 5.55 5.32 -30.77
CA SER A 91 6.16 4.25 -29.98
C SER A 91 7.25 4.77 -29.06
N PHE A 92 7.43 4.12 -27.93
CA PHE A 92 8.60 4.24 -27.06
C PHE A 92 9.38 2.93 -27.04
N ALA A 93 10.67 3.02 -26.74
CA ALA A 93 11.53 1.84 -26.59
C ALA A 93 12.65 2.11 -25.59
N PHE A 94 12.70 1.29 -24.54
CA PHE A 94 13.80 1.20 -23.60
C PHE A 94 14.53 -0.10 -23.86
N LYS A 95 15.74 -0.04 -24.43
CA LYS A 95 16.51 -1.21 -24.87
C LYS A 95 17.79 -1.36 -24.09
N ASP A 96 18.20 -2.60 -23.87
CA ASP A 96 19.46 -2.95 -23.21
C ASP A 96 19.65 -2.29 -21.83
N ILE A 97 18.56 -2.08 -21.12
CA ILE A 97 18.58 -1.52 -19.76
C ILE A 97 19.18 -2.56 -18.81
N ALA A 98 20.29 -2.19 -18.16
CA ALA A 98 20.98 -3.09 -17.24
C ALA A 98 20.16 -3.33 -15.96
N ILE A 99 20.15 -4.58 -15.51
CA ILE A 99 19.63 -5.01 -14.23
C ILE A 99 20.70 -5.80 -13.47
N GLU A 100 20.54 -5.91 -12.17
CA GLU A 100 21.49 -6.60 -11.30
C GLU A 100 21.08 -8.07 -11.08
N GLU A 101 22.05 -8.92 -10.73
CA GLU A 101 21.76 -10.32 -10.39
C GLU A 101 20.73 -10.40 -9.27
N GLY A 102 19.75 -11.28 -9.45
CA GLY A 102 18.62 -11.45 -8.55
C GLY A 102 17.39 -10.69 -9.01
N ARG A 103 16.54 -10.34 -8.06
CA ARG A 103 15.25 -9.70 -8.33
C ARG A 103 15.39 -8.19 -8.50
N ASN A 104 14.73 -7.67 -9.53
CA ASN A 104 14.73 -6.25 -9.86
C ASN A 104 13.30 -5.74 -9.98
N ASP A 105 12.98 -4.70 -9.23
CA ASP A 105 11.75 -3.95 -9.40
C ASP A 105 11.90 -2.94 -10.53
N VAL A 106 11.04 -3.03 -11.54
CA VAL A 106 11.03 -2.12 -12.66
C VAL A 106 9.69 -1.41 -12.73
N GLU A 107 9.72 -0.10 -12.85
CA GLU A 107 8.52 0.74 -12.94
C GLU A 107 8.59 1.60 -14.19
N LEU A 108 7.52 1.58 -14.99
CA LEU A 108 7.32 2.46 -16.13
C LEU A 108 6.24 3.47 -15.77
N ILE A 109 6.61 4.74 -15.75
CA ILE A 109 5.71 5.83 -15.39
C ILE A 109 5.48 6.70 -16.62
N PHE A 110 4.23 6.81 -17.04
CA PHE A 110 3.78 7.77 -18.05
C PHE A 110 3.23 9.01 -17.36
N THR A 111 3.82 10.17 -17.65
CA THR A 111 3.35 11.46 -17.13
C THR A 111 2.69 12.24 -18.27
N ASP A 112 1.41 12.59 -18.12
CA ASP A 112 0.66 13.39 -19.09
C ASP A 112 1.02 14.90 -18.99
N LYS A 113 0.47 15.71 -19.89
CA LYS A 113 0.68 17.17 -19.91
C LYS A 113 0.13 17.90 -18.68
N LYS A 114 -0.78 17.28 -17.92
CA LYS A 114 -1.36 17.82 -16.68
C LYS A 114 -0.56 17.41 -15.45
N GLY A 115 0.49 16.58 -15.63
CA GLY A 115 1.28 16.00 -14.56
C GLY A 115 0.65 14.76 -13.93
N ASN A 116 -0.45 14.22 -14.46
CA ASN A 116 -0.98 12.95 -13.97
C ASN A 116 -0.09 11.80 -14.41
N LYS A 117 -0.03 10.77 -13.58
CA LYS A 117 0.87 9.63 -13.74
C LYS A 117 0.11 8.31 -13.84
N THR A 118 0.46 7.54 -14.85
CA THR A 118 0.04 6.15 -14.98
C THR A 118 1.25 5.27 -14.79
N ARG A 119 1.15 4.30 -13.89
CA ARG A 119 2.24 3.42 -13.48
C ARG A 119 1.99 1.99 -13.96
N GLU A 120 2.97 1.40 -14.59
CA GLU A 120 3.05 -0.04 -14.82
C GLU A 120 4.27 -0.61 -14.11
N THR A 121 4.14 -1.81 -13.54
CA THR A 121 5.19 -2.44 -12.75
C THR A 121 5.56 -3.80 -13.31
N PHE A 122 6.85 -4.08 -13.30
CA PHE A 122 7.39 -5.36 -13.72
C PHE A 122 8.30 -5.90 -12.61
N ASN A 123 8.39 -7.21 -12.52
CA ASN A 123 9.36 -7.88 -11.67
C ASN A 123 10.27 -8.70 -12.57
N TYR A 124 11.54 -8.31 -12.66
CA TYR A 124 12.53 -9.04 -13.44
C TYR A 124 13.51 -9.76 -12.54
N VAL A 125 13.78 -11.03 -12.85
CA VAL A 125 14.81 -11.81 -12.17
C VAL A 125 15.97 -12.06 -13.13
N TYR A 126 17.16 -11.56 -12.78
CA TYR A 126 18.38 -11.96 -13.49
C TYR A 126 18.93 -13.22 -12.82
N LEU A 127 18.66 -14.37 -13.44
CA LEU A 127 18.95 -15.68 -12.90
C LEU A 127 20.21 -16.27 -13.56
N THR A 128 21.26 -16.47 -12.75
CA THR A 128 22.52 -17.08 -13.22
C THR A 128 22.66 -18.54 -12.80
N ASN A 129 21.94 -18.97 -11.76
CA ASN A 129 22.04 -20.31 -11.21
C ASN A 129 20.66 -20.86 -10.83
N TYR A 130 20.42 -22.13 -11.18
CA TYR A 130 19.25 -22.91 -10.79
C TYR A 130 19.61 -24.40 -10.68
N ASN A 131 18.83 -25.14 -9.92
CA ASN A 131 19.12 -26.53 -9.60
C ASN A 131 18.47 -27.51 -10.58
N LYS A 132 17.34 -27.16 -11.16
CA LYS A 132 16.54 -28.01 -12.05
C LYS A 132 15.85 -27.16 -13.11
N VAL A 133 15.50 -27.80 -14.22
CA VAL A 133 14.70 -27.19 -15.29
C VAL A 133 13.45 -28.02 -15.52
N VAL A 134 12.33 -27.35 -15.74
CA VAL A 134 11.11 -27.93 -16.32
C VAL A 134 10.90 -27.36 -17.70
N ASP A 135 10.75 -28.22 -18.70
CA ASP A 135 10.54 -27.84 -20.09
C ASP A 135 9.49 -28.76 -20.71
N SER A 136 8.30 -28.24 -21.02
CA SER A 136 7.21 -29.03 -21.63
C SER A 136 7.58 -29.61 -23.01
N ALA A 137 8.57 -29.04 -23.69
CA ALA A 137 9.08 -29.51 -24.96
C ALA A 137 10.19 -30.60 -24.82
N TYR A 138 10.63 -30.87 -23.58
CA TYR A 138 11.68 -31.88 -23.35
C TYR A 138 11.20 -33.27 -23.67
N THR A 139 11.98 -34.01 -24.45
CA THR A 139 11.63 -35.40 -24.93
C THR A 139 12.48 -36.49 -24.28
N GLY A 140 13.52 -36.11 -23.49
CA GLY A 140 14.39 -37.07 -22.78
C GLY A 140 13.70 -37.74 -21.56
N THR A 141 14.48 -38.35 -20.71
CA THR A 141 14.00 -38.95 -19.44
C THR A 141 14.02 -37.93 -18.31
N ASP A 142 12.94 -37.88 -17.51
CA ASP A 142 12.88 -36.99 -16.37
C ASP A 142 14.06 -37.19 -15.41
N GLY A 143 14.73 -36.09 -15.04
CA GLY A 143 15.92 -36.10 -14.21
C GLY A 143 17.25 -36.32 -14.94
N GLU A 144 17.22 -36.59 -16.24
CA GLU A 144 18.42 -36.63 -17.06
C GLU A 144 19.05 -35.23 -17.15
N GLU A 145 20.37 -35.17 -17.08
CA GLU A 145 21.08 -33.89 -17.14
C GLU A 145 21.20 -33.36 -18.57
N VAL A 146 20.68 -32.16 -18.78
CA VAL A 146 20.90 -31.38 -20.00
C VAL A 146 21.84 -30.23 -19.63
N ASN A 147 23.03 -30.20 -20.24
CA ASN A 147 24.08 -29.23 -19.88
C ASN A 147 24.47 -29.24 -18.38
N GLY A 148 24.42 -30.41 -17.75
CA GLY A 148 24.75 -30.58 -16.34
C GLY A 148 23.64 -30.21 -15.36
N ILE A 149 22.40 -30.01 -15.85
CA ILE A 149 21.24 -29.64 -15.02
C ILE A 149 20.11 -30.65 -15.23
N PRO A 150 19.60 -31.30 -14.16
CA PRO A 150 18.47 -32.22 -14.23
C PRO A 150 17.24 -31.55 -14.85
N THR A 151 16.71 -32.13 -15.93
CA THR A 151 15.59 -31.57 -16.70
C THR A 151 14.38 -32.50 -16.64
N TYR A 152 13.20 -31.93 -16.53
CA TYR A 152 11.93 -32.61 -16.36
C TYR A 152 10.89 -32.11 -17.37
N LYS A 153 9.93 -32.95 -17.70
CA LYS A 153 8.80 -32.61 -18.60
C LYS A 153 7.68 -31.89 -17.86
N THR A 154 7.51 -32.21 -16.58
CA THR A 154 6.39 -31.73 -15.75
C THR A 154 6.92 -31.08 -14.48
N VAL A 155 6.14 -30.11 -13.96
CA VAL A 155 6.46 -29.45 -12.69
C VAL A 155 6.36 -30.44 -11.54
N GLN A 156 5.35 -31.35 -11.57
CA GLN A 156 5.18 -32.37 -10.54
C GLN A 156 6.40 -33.29 -10.44
N ALA A 157 6.93 -33.77 -11.58
CA ALA A 157 8.12 -34.62 -11.55
C ALA A 157 9.35 -33.91 -10.96
N ALA A 158 9.53 -32.63 -11.27
CA ALA A 158 10.63 -31.85 -10.73
C ALA A 158 10.48 -31.62 -9.21
N VAL A 159 9.30 -31.29 -8.70
CA VAL A 159 9.09 -31.09 -7.25
C VAL A 159 9.15 -32.41 -6.48
N ASP A 160 8.66 -33.51 -7.04
CA ASP A 160 8.73 -34.84 -6.42
C ASP A 160 10.16 -35.39 -6.33
N SER A 161 11.07 -34.88 -7.16
CA SER A 161 12.49 -35.23 -7.09
C SER A 161 13.23 -34.54 -5.94
N VAL A 162 12.58 -33.63 -5.21
CA VAL A 162 13.14 -32.98 -4.01
C VAL A 162 12.75 -33.79 -2.77
N ALA A 163 13.73 -34.16 -1.95
CA ALA A 163 13.50 -34.96 -0.76
C ALA A 163 12.53 -34.30 0.23
N SER A 164 11.67 -35.09 0.86
CA SER A 164 10.67 -34.60 1.83
C SER A 164 11.27 -33.99 3.10
N ASP A 165 12.52 -34.34 3.42
CA ASP A 165 13.32 -33.80 4.51
C ASP A 165 14.34 -32.75 4.04
N ASN A 166 14.14 -32.16 2.86
CA ASN A 166 15.00 -31.13 2.30
C ASN A 166 15.14 -29.92 3.26
N THR A 167 16.37 -29.44 3.44
CA THR A 167 16.69 -28.29 4.31
C THR A 167 17.35 -27.15 3.57
N ARG A 168 17.52 -27.26 2.26
CA ARG A 168 18.19 -26.27 1.43
C ARG A 168 17.27 -25.79 0.32
N ARG A 169 17.41 -24.53 -0.04
CA ARG A 169 16.66 -23.96 -1.16
C ARG A 169 16.98 -24.69 -2.47
N VAL A 170 15.94 -25.17 -3.13
CA VAL A 170 16.01 -25.77 -4.48
C VAL A 170 15.27 -24.86 -5.44
N ILE A 171 16.01 -24.28 -6.38
CA ILE A 171 15.45 -23.41 -7.42
C ILE A 171 15.16 -24.24 -8.66
N ILE A 172 13.91 -24.25 -9.09
CA ILE A 172 13.42 -24.94 -10.27
C ILE A 172 12.99 -23.86 -11.28
N LEU A 173 13.72 -23.76 -12.39
CA LEU A 173 13.32 -22.93 -13.51
C LEU A 173 12.23 -23.63 -14.32
N VAL A 174 11.08 -22.99 -14.50
CA VAL A 174 9.98 -23.48 -15.33
C VAL A 174 9.95 -22.65 -16.62
N LYS A 175 10.28 -23.29 -17.74
CA LYS A 175 10.31 -22.61 -19.03
C LYS A 175 8.91 -22.20 -19.51
N GLU A 176 8.87 -21.28 -20.47
CA GLU A 176 7.65 -20.95 -21.21
C GLU A 176 6.93 -22.21 -21.67
N GLY A 177 5.63 -22.28 -21.41
CA GLY A 177 4.78 -23.41 -21.79
C GLY A 177 3.53 -23.53 -20.94
N ASP A 178 2.62 -24.37 -21.44
CA ASP A 178 1.37 -24.75 -20.76
C ASP A 178 1.56 -26.12 -20.09
N TYR A 179 1.43 -26.14 -18.76
CA TYR A 179 1.56 -27.34 -17.93
C TYR A 179 0.18 -27.69 -17.34
N GLU A 180 -0.49 -28.66 -17.98
CA GLU A 180 -1.78 -29.18 -17.50
C GLU A 180 -1.54 -30.19 -16.37
N GLU A 181 -1.50 -29.72 -15.14
CA GLU A 181 -1.12 -30.52 -13.98
C GLU A 181 -1.96 -30.17 -12.75
N HIS A 182 -2.44 -31.20 -12.04
CA HIS A 182 -2.88 -31.05 -10.65
C HIS A 182 -1.64 -31.11 -9.75
N LEU A 183 -0.98 -29.96 -9.56
CA LEU A 183 0.30 -29.89 -8.86
C LEU A 183 0.12 -29.93 -7.34
N VAL A 184 0.84 -30.83 -6.65
CA VAL A 184 0.90 -30.90 -5.19
C VAL A 184 2.36 -30.82 -4.72
N VAL A 185 2.71 -29.73 -4.04
CA VAL A 185 4.06 -29.54 -3.47
C VAL A 185 4.05 -29.95 -2.00
N LYS A 186 4.94 -30.90 -1.62
CA LYS A 186 5.07 -31.42 -0.25
C LYS A 186 6.43 -31.17 0.37
N SER A 187 7.48 -31.05 -0.46
CA SER A 187 8.84 -30.85 0.03
C SER A 187 9.12 -29.38 0.36
N PRO A 188 9.84 -29.10 1.46
CA PRO A 188 10.10 -27.73 1.88
C PRO A 188 11.20 -27.06 1.04
N TYR A 189 11.26 -25.73 1.12
CA TYR A 189 12.28 -24.86 0.53
C TYR A 189 12.42 -24.98 -0.99
N ILE A 190 11.35 -25.26 -1.72
CA ILE A 190 11.30 -25.19 -3.18
C ILE A 190 10.95 -23.79 -3.63
N THR A 191 11.65 -23.29 -4.64
CA THR A 191 11.31 -22.06 -5.38
C THR A 191 11.06 -22.43 -6.84
N LEU A 192 9.85 -22.17 -7.33
CA LEU A 192 9.51 -22.24 -8.75
C LEU A 192 9.71 -20.85 -9.36
N ILE A 193 10.48 -20.73 -10.43
CA ILE A 193 10.64 -19.49 -11.18
C ILE A 193 10.21 -19.73 -12.61
N GLY A 194 9.09 -19.11 -13.02
CA GLY A 194 8.66 -19.12 -14.41
C GLY A 194 9.56 -18.23 -15.26
N GLU A 195 9.72 -18.58 -16.51
CA GLU A 195 10.45 -17.77 -17.47
C GLU A 195 9.72 -16.46 -17.79
N ASP A 196 8.37 -16.51 -17.85
CA ASP A 196 7.52 -15.32 -18.04
C ASP A 196 6.17 -15.52 -17.37
N SER A 197 5.69 -14.52 -16.63
CA SER A 197 4.44 -14.58 -15.85
C SER A 197 3.18 -14.79 -16.70
N GLU A 198 3.21 -14.46 -17.99
CA GLU A 198 2.08 -14.65 -18.90
C GLU A 198 2.20 -15.90 -19.77
N LYS A 199 3.41 -16.43 -19.96
CA LYS A 199 3.71 -17.52 -20.87
C LYS A 199 4.09 -18.82 -20.20
N THR A 200 4.40 -18.80 -18.90
CA THR A 200 4.63 -19.98 -18.09
C THR A 200 3.38 -20.25 -17.28
N ARG A 201 2.56 -21.23 -17.68
CA ARG A 201 1.26 -21.46 -17.06
C ARG A 201 1.13 -22.89 -16.53
N ILE A 202 0.82 -23.01 -15.23
CA ILE A 202 0.40 -24.26 -14.59
C ILE A 202 -1.12 -24.17 -14.41
N TYR A 203 -1.86 -25.10 -14.99
CA TYR A 203 -3.31 -25.03 -14.94
C TYR A 203 -3.96 -26.40 -14.82
N TYR A 204 -5.18 -26.40 -14.27
CA TYR A 204 -6.01 -27.60 -14.20
C TYR A 204 -7.50 -27.24 -14.20
N ASP A 205 -8.35 -28.11 -14.73
CA ASP A 205 -9.81 -27.94 -14.70
C ASP A 205 -10.39 -28.83 -13.59
N VAL A 206 -10.65 -28.23 -12.42
CA VAL A 206 -11.19 -28.95 -11.27
C VAL A 206 -12.14 -28.09 -10.47
N LYS A 207 -13.25 -28.65 -10.02
CA LYS A 207 -14.24 -28.02 -9.15
C LYS A 207 -14.47 -28.84 -7.89
N GLU A 208 -15.19 -28.24 -6.94
CA GLU A 208 -15.67 -28.94 -5.77
C GLU A 208 -16.57 -30.12 -6.16
N LEU A 209 -16.26 -31.28 -5.60
CA LEU A 209 -17.09 -32.48 -5.73
C LEU A 209 -18.03 -32.58 -4.52
N ALA A 210 -19.28 -32.97 -4.73
CA ALA A 210 -20.26 -33.16 -3.68
C ALA A 210 -19.72 -34.13 -2.59
N GLY A 211 -19.56 -33.64 -1.37
CA GLY A 211 -18.98 -34.40 -0.25
C GLY A 211 -17.46 -34.63 -0.35
N GLY A 212 -16.77 -33.93 -1.26
CA GLY A 212 -15.34 -34.07 -1.51
C GLY A 212 -14.46 -33.30 -0.52
N ASP A 213 -13.19 -33.69 -0.49
CA ASP A 213 -12.15 -32.98 0.24
C ASP A 213 -11.86 -31.63 -0.45
N MET A 214 -12.08 -30.54 0.25
CA MET A 214 -11.79 -29.19 -0.25
C MET A 214 -10.33 -29.01 -0.69
N SER A 215 -9.41 -29.83 -0.19
CA SER A 215 -8.00 -29.78 -0.57
C SER A 215 -7.71 -30.31 -1.96
N LEU A 216 -8.67 -30.99 -2.59
CA LEU A 216 -8.53 -31.59 -3.92
C LEU A 216 -9.16 -30.75 -5.04
N ARG A 217 -9.84 -29.65 -4.72
CA ARG A 217 -10.50 -28.78 -5.71
C ARG A 217 -9.62 -27.67 -6.26
N CYS A 218 -8.31 -27.74 -6.08
CA CYS A 218 -7.34 -26.74 -6.50
C CYS A 218 -6.45 -27.22 -7.66
N ALA A 219 -6.07 -26.31 -8.55
CA ALA A 219 -5.10 -26.65 -9.60
C ALA A 219 -3.70 -26.85 -8.99
N VAL A 220 -3.30 -25.98 -8.06
CA VAL A 220 -2.02 -26.06 -7.34
C VAL A 220 -2.27 -26.08 -5.84
N ARG A 221 -1.71 -27.08 -5.14
CA ARG A 221 -1.73 -27.21 -3.70
C ARG A 221 -0.32 -27.15 -3.12
N ILE A 222 -0.11 -26.24 -2.16
CA ILE A 222 1.08 -26.20 -1.33
C ILE A 222 0.71 -26.82 0.01
N ASP A 223 1.15 -28.06 0.21
CA ASP A 223 0.84 -28.84 1.43
C ASP A 223 1.52 -28.20 2.64
N LYS A 224 0.93 -28.40 3.83
CA LYS A 224 1.45 -27.88 5.10
C LYS A 224 2.91 -28.24 5.40
N THR A 225 3.43 -29.31 4.77
CA THR A 225 4.82 -29.75 4.92
C THR A 225 5.80 -28.95 4.04
N ALA A 226 5.31 -28.22 3.04
CA ALA A 226 6.12 -27.45 2.11
C ALA A 226 6.51 -26.06 2.65
N THR A 227 6.95 -26.01 3.91
CA THR A 227 7.40 -24.75 4.55
C THR A 227 8.50 -24.08 3.72
N GLY A 228 8.44 -22.77 3.63
CA GLY A 228 9.42 -21.99 2.87
C GLY A 228 9.27 -22.12 1.35
N PHE A 229 8.12 -22.54 0.84
CA PHE A 229 7.85 -22.56 -0.59
C PHE A 229 7.80 -21.14 -1.17
N SER A 230 8.30 -20.98 -2.39
CA SER A 230 8.18 -19.74 -3.14
C SER A 230 7.83 -20.02 -4.61
N ALA A 231 7.06 -19.12 -5.21
CA ALA A 231 6.81 -19.12 -6.65
C ALA A 231 6.91 -17.71 -7.21
N GLU A 232 7.45 -17.57 -8.43
CA GLU A 232 7.74 -16.29 -9.04
C GLU A 232 7.59 -16.34 -10.57
N ASN A 233 7.05 -15.26 -11.16
CA ASN A 233 6.98 -15.04 -12.60
C ASN A 233 6.25 -16.16 -13.38
N LEU A 234 5.10 -16.64 -12.90
CA LEU A 234 4.29 -17.63 -13.60
C LEU A 234 2.79 -17.43 -13.37
N THR A 235 1.98 -18.08 -14.19
CA THR A 235 0.52 -18.15 -14.05
C THR A 235 0.12 -19.45 -13.39
N ILE A 236 -0.76 -19.37 -12.40
CA ILE A 236 -1.51 -20.49 -11.83
C ILE A 236 -2.98 -20.28 -12.15
N GLU A 237 -3.61 -21.24 -12.83
CA GLU A 237 -5.00 -21.09 -13.26
C GLU A 237 -5.84 -22.34 -12.98
N ASN A 238 -7.02 -22.14 -12.39
CA ASN A 238 -8.07 -23.13 -12.47
C ASN A 238 -9.00 -22.77 -13.64
N THR A 239 -9.02 -23.60 -14.67
CA THR A 239 -9.74 -23.31 -15.90
C THR A 239 -11.23 -23.65 -15.84
N TYR A 240 -11.73 -24.16 -14.71
CA TYR A 240 -13.15 -24.32 -14.51
C TYR A 240 -13.85 -22.96 -14.64
N ASN A 241 -14.85 -22.85 -15.51
CA ASN A 241 -15.52 -21.58 -15.87
C ASN A 241 -14.66 -20.56 -16.65
N TYR A 242 -13.50 -20.95 -17.20
CA TYR A 242 -12.57 -20.02 -17.83
C TYR A 242 -13.15 -19.19 -18.99
N LEU A 243 -14.21 -19.66 -19.65
CA LEU A 243 -14.89 -18.86 -20.68
C LEU A 243 -15.71 -17.72 -20.12
N GLY A 244 -16.20 -17.84 -18.87
CA GLY A 244 -17.07 -16.84 -18.25
C GLY A 244 -18.42 -16.62 -18.95
N ASP A 245 -18.72 -17.45 -19.96
CA ASP A 245 -19.87 -17.34 -20.87
C ASP A 245 -21.17 -17.93 -20.30
N GLY A 246 -21.10 -18.54 -19.12
CA GLY A 246 -22.23 -19.17 -18.47
C GLY A 246 -22.51 -20.63 -18.89
N THR A 247 -21.63 -21.24 -19.66
CA THR A 247 -21.77 -22.66 -20.03
C THR A 247 -21.57 -23.61 -18.86
N LYS A 248 -20.82 -23.19 -17.84
CA LYS A 248 -20.64 -23.91 -16.57
C LYS A 248 -21.22 -23.13 -15.39
N SER A 249 -21.71 -23.83 -14.39
CA SER A 249 -22.13 -23.20 -13.12
C SER A 249 -20.94 -22.58 -12.39
N ASN A 250 -21.16 -21.45 -11.70
CA ASN A 250 -20.13 -20.82 -10.89
C ASN A 250 -20.02 -21.55 -9.54
N GLU A 251 -19.10 -22.48 -9.45
CA GLU A 251 -18.83 -23.33 -8.27
C GLU A 251 -17.41 -23.06 -7.75
N SER A 252 -17.15 -23.49 -6.52
CA SER A 252 -15.83 -23.37 -5.87
C SER A 252 -14.76 -24.16 -6.64
N ALA A 253 -13.70 -23.46 -7.04
CA ALA A 253 -12.64 -24.02 -7.90
C ALA A 253 -11.34 -23.23 -7.69
N ASP A 254 -10.52 -23.66 -6.73
CA ASP A 254 -9.31 -22.94 -6.35
C ASP A 254 -8.24 -23.04 -7.47
N ALA A 255 -7.62 -21.94 -7.83
CA ALA A 255 -6.39 -21.99 -8.63
C ALA A 255 -5.21 -22.37 -7.73
N LEU A 256 -5.06 -21.68 -6.60
CA LEU A 256 -4.01 -21.92 -5.64
C LEU A 256 -4.59 -22.14 -4.23
N ARG A 257 -4.20 -23.25 -3.60
CA ARG A 257 -4.41 -23.46 -2.17
C ARG A 257 -3.08 -23.55 -1.44
N ASN A 258 -2.88 -22.71 -0.45
CA ASN A 258 -1.71 -22.74 0.42
C ASN A 258 -2.08 -23.14 1.85
N ASP A 259 -1.57 -24.28 2.30
CA ASP A 259 -1.67 -24.78 3.67
C ASP A 259 -0.33 -24.64 4.44
N ALA A 260 0.76 -24.19 3.76
CA ALA A 260 2.11 -24.13 4.29
C ALA A 260 2.43 -22.81 4.99
N ASN A 261 3.51 -22.81 5.77
CA ASN A 261 4.05 -21.63 6.46
C ASN A 261 5.23 -21.02 5.70
N GLU A 262 5.46 -19.71 5.90
CA GLU A 262 6.60 -18.97 5.33
C GLU A 262 6.67 -19.06 3.80
N THR A 263 5.54 -18.84 3.14
CA THR A 263 5.46 -18.94 1.68
C THR A 263 5.42 -17.56 1.02
N SER A 264 6.05 -17.43 -0.16
CA SER A 264 6.03 -16.19 -0.93
C SER A 264 5.65 -16.40 -2.39
N TYR A 265 4.85 -15.48 -2.90
CA TYR A 265 4.33 -15.47 -4.26
C TYR A 265 4.60 -14.10 -4.89
N ILE A 266 5.40 -14.06 -5.94
CA ILE A 266 5.90 -12.81 -6.49
C ILE A 266 5.62 -12.74 -7.98
N ASN A 267 4.97 -11.67 -8.43
CA ASN A 267 4.60 -11.48 -9.83
C ASN A 267 3.86 -12.68 -10.43
N LEU A 268 3.01 -13.33 -9.62
CA LEU A 268 2.15 -14.40 -10.12
C LEU A 268 0.86 -13.84 -10.72
N ARG A 269 0.36 -14.54 -11.71
CA ARG A 269 -1.03 -14.41 -12.14
C ARG A 269 -1.81 -15.60 -11.56
N ILE A 270 -2.73 -15.34 -10.65
CA ILE A 270 -3.57 -16.36 -10.00
C ILE A 270 -4.98 -16.18 -10.52
N LEU A 271 -5.41 -17.10 -11.39
CA LEU A 271 -6.59 -16.94 -12.20
C LEU A 271 -7.63 -18.02 -11.91
N GLY A 272 -8.86 -17.59 -11.67
CA GLY A 272 -10.00 -18.48 -11.43
C GLY A 272 -11.30 -17.69 -11.48
N TYR A 273 -12.33 -18.19 -10.81
CA TYR A 273 -13.61 -17.50 -10.64
C TYR A 273 -14.03 -17.53 -9.17
N GLN A 274 -14.94 -18.42 -8.75
CA GLN A 274 -15.29 -18.55 -7.34
C GLN A 274 -14.16 -19.26 -6.58
N ASP A 275 -13.76 -18.71 -5.46
CA ASP A 275 -12.75 -19.27 -4.54
C ASP A 275 -11.33 -19.39 -5.16
N THR A 276 -10.91 -18.47 -6.02
CA THR A 276 -9.65 -18.55 -6.79
C THR A 276 -8.41 -18.83 -5.95
N LEU A 277 -8.24 -18.14 -4.82
CA LEU A 277 -7.09 -18.27 -3.91
C LEU A 277 -7.53 -18.64 -2.50
N CYS A 278 -7.16 -19.84 -2.07
CA CYS A 278 -7.29 -20.30 -0.69
C CYS A 278 -5.99 -20.03 0.08
N ALA A 279 -5.88 -18.91 0.76
CA ALA A 279 -4.81 -18.63 1.70
C ALA A 279 -5.13 -19.29 3.06
N ASN A 280 -4.91 -20.62 3.19
CA ASN A 280 -5.43 -21.43 4.27
C ASN A 280 -4.40 -21.71 5.36
N GLY A 281 -4.18 -20.75 6.25
CA GLY A 281 -3.25 -20.91 7.38
C GLY A 281 -1.82 -20.52 7.08
N GLY A 282 -0.96 -20.55 8.09
CA GLY A 282 0.43 -20.14 8.02
C GLY A 282 0.64 -18.65 7.75
N THR A 283 1.88 -18.29 7.50
CA THR A 283 2.30 -16.93 7.13
C THR A 283 2.64 -16.89 5.65
N GLN A 284 2.05 -15.95 4.93
CA GLN A 284 2.10 -15.90 3.47
C GLN A 284 2.35 -14.47 2.99
N TYR A 285 3.13 -14.33 1.93
CA TYR A 285 3.44 -13.05 1.31
C TYR A 285 3.15 -13.08 -0.19
N TYR A 286 2.36 -12.12 -0.66
CA TYR A 286 2.03 -11.93 -2.08
C TYR A 286 2.50 -10.55 -2.52
N TYR A 287 3.35 -10.48 -3.54
CA TYR A 287 3.92 -9.22 -4.01
C TYR A 287 3.75 -9.06 -5.52
N LYS A 288 3.16 -7.92 -5.92
CA LYS A 288 2.89 -7.58 -7.32
C LYS A 288 2.11 -8.67 -8.08
N CYS A 289 1.31 -9.45 -7.38
CA CYS A 289 0.49 -10.48 -8.00
C CYS A 289 -0.75 -9.88 -8.68
N TYR A 290 -1.14 -10.48 -9.80
CA TYR A 290 -2.42 -10.27 -10.45
C TYR A 290 -3.36 -11.41 -10.03
N ILE A 291 -4.33 -11.12 -9.17
CA ILE A 291 -5.26 -12.12 -8.62
C ILE A 291 -6.65 -11.81 -9.14
N ALA A 292 -7.23 -12.75 -9.90
CA ALA A 292 -8.49 -12.50 -10.58
C ALA A 292 -9.52 -13.60 -10.33
N GLY A 293 -10.74 -13.17 -10.01
CA GLY A 293 -11.88 -14.04 -9.73
C GLY A 293 -13.19 -13.28 -9.61
N ASN A 294 -14.24 -13.89 -9.10
CA ASN A 294 -15.51 -13.21 -8.91
C ASN A 294 -16.05 -13.34 -7.47
N VAL A 295 -16.47 -14.52 -7.03
CA VAL A 295 -17.05 -14.71 -5.69
C VAL A 295 -16.00 -15.26 -4.74
N ASP A 296 -15.77 -14.54 -3.62
CA ASP A 296 -14.87 -14.97 -2.55
C ASP A 296 -13.46 -15.34 -3.05
N PHE A 297 -12.98 -14.59 -4.06
CA PHE A 297 -11.83 -15.06 -4.83
C PHE A 297 -10.49 -15.02 -4.06
N ILE A 298 -10.48 -14.45 -2.84
CA ILE A 298 -9.40 -14.60 -1.86
C ILE A 298 -10.04 -14.97 -0.52
N TYR A 299 -9.81 -16.18 -0.04
CA TYR A 299 -10.38 -16.64 1.21
C TYR A 299 -9.37 -17.49 1.99
N GLY A 300 -9.69 -17.88 3.22
CA GLY A 300 -8.83 -18.73 4.04
C GLY A 300 -9.30 -18.84 5.48
N ASN A 301 -8.78 -19.88 6.14
CA ASN A 301 -9.07 -20.19 7.53
C ASN A 301 -7.82 -19.91 8.39
N GLU A 302 -7.85 -18.83 9.16
CA GLU A 302 -6.77 -18.37 10.04
C GLU A 302 -5.44 -18.03 9.35
N PRO A 303 -5.43 -17.46 8.13
CA PRO A 303 -4.18 -17.04 7.51
C PRO A 303 -3.61 -15.80 8.19
N ARG A 304 -2.29 -15.66 8.17
CA ARG A 304 -1.59 -14.40 8.31
C ARG A 304 -0.95 -14.09 6.95
N ALA A 305 -1.68 -13.41 6.09
CA ALA A 305 -1.27 -13.19 4.71
C ALA A 305 -1.20 -11.69 4.39
N LEU A 306 -0.05 -11.26 3.87
CA LEU A 306 0.21 -9.90 3.42
C LEU A 306 0.23 -9.87 1.89
N PHE A 307 -0.74 -9.15 1.32
CA PHE A 307 -0.80 -8.81 -0.09
C PHE A 307 -0.25 -7.41 -0.27
N ASN A 308 0.83 -7.27 -1.02
CA ASN A 308 1.50 -6.00 -1.20
C ASN A 308 1.60 -5.66 -2.69
N ASP A 309 1.11 -4.47 -3.06
CA ASP A 309 1.13 -3.94 -4.44
C ASP A 309 0.47 -4.90 -5.47
N CYS A 310 -0.58 -5.61 -5.06
CA CYS A 310 -1.30 -6.56 -5.91
C CYS A 310 -2.47 -5.92 -6.66
N LYS A 311 -2.74 -6.40 -7.87
CA LYS A 311 -3.96 -6.10 -8.62
C LYS A 311 -5.01 -7.18 -8.31
N LEU A 312 -6.13 -6.79 -7.71
CA LEU A 312 -7.24 -7.66 -7.30
C LEU A 312 -8.40 -7.42 -8.25
N VAL A 313 -8.69 -8.35 -9.13
CA VAL A 313 -9.51 -8.07 -10.31
C VAL A 313 -10.78 -8.92 -10.32
N PHE A 314 -11.93 -8.26 -10.32
CA PHE A 314 -13.19 -8.95 -10.56
C PHE A 314 -13.27 -9.41 -12.01
N ARG A 315 -13.49 -10.72 -12.21
CA ARG A 315 -13.70 -11.33 -13.52
C ARG A 315 -15.18 -11.38 -13.88
N TYR A 316 -15.46 -11.10 -15.15
CA TYR A 316 -16.81 -11.24 -15.67
C TYR A 316 -17.19 -12.74 -15.81
N ASN A 317 -18.40 -13.07 -15.37
CA ASN A 317 -19.03 -14.36 -15.60
C ASN A 317 -20.53 -14.15 -15.87
N ALA A 318 -21.02 -14.61 -17.00
CA ALA A 318 -22.41 -14.40 -17.43
C ALA A 318 -23.44 -15.00 -16.45
N ASN A 319 -23.10 -16.10 -15.76
CA ASN A 319 -23.96 -16.70 -14.73
C ASN A 319 -23.89 -15.97 -13.39
N LYS A 320 -22.86 -15.15 -13.15
CA LYS A 320 -22.58 -14.54 -11.85
C LYS A 320 -21.93 -13.17 -12.00
N ASN A 321 -22.73 -12.19 -12.49
CA ASN A 321 -22.29 -10.79 -12.56
C ASN A 321 -22.37 -10.13 -11.16
N SER A 322 -21.58 -10.65 -10.24
CA SER A 322 -21.45 -10.17 -8.86
C SER A 322 -20.17 -10.74 -8.26
N GLY A 323 -19.65 -10.13 -7.19
CA GLY A 323 -18.42 -10.63 -6.60
C GLY A 323 -18.11 -10.10 -5.21
N TYR A 324 -17.21 -10.80 -4.57
CA TYR A 324 -16.58 -10.44 -3.30
C TYR A 324 -15.08 -10.68 -3.46
N VAL A 325 -14.28 -9.65 -3.14
CA VAL A 325 -12.83 -9.86 -3.19
C VAL A 325 -12.43 -10.92 -2.19
N SER A 326 -13.02 -10.88 -0.98
CA SER A 326 -12.57 -11.79 0.07
C SER A 326 -13.69 -12.35 0.95
N ALA A 327 -13.45 -13.59 1.42
CA ALA A 327 -14.23 -14.27 2.46
C ALA A 327 -13.31 -14.83 3.55
N PRO A 328 -12.78 -13.99 4.45
CA PRO A 328 -11.88 -14.45 5.51
C PRO A 328 -12.63 -15.22 6.60
N LYS A 329 -11.90 -16.17 7.24
CA LYS A 329 -12.28 -16.79 8.50
C LYS A 329 -11.09 -16.73 9.46
N ALA A 330 -11.36 -16.42 10.72
CA ALA A 330 -10.35 -16.38 11.77
C ALA A 330 -10.99 -16.77 13.11
N SER A 331 -10.17 -17.17 14.08
CA SER A 331 -10.64 -17.33 15.48
C SER A 331 -10.63 -15.99 16.20
N ALA A 332 -11.39 -15.90 17.30
CA ALA A 332 -11.41 -14.70 18.15
C ALA A 332 -10.02 -14.32 18.68
N SER A 333 -9.15 -15.32 18.90
CA SER A 333 -7.78 -15.15 19.38
C SER A 333 -6.76 -14.74 18.29
N ALA A 334 -7.14 -14.82 17.01
CA ALA A 334 -6.23 -14.44 15.93
C ALA A 334 -5.87 -12.94 16.00
N THR A 335 -4.57 -12.66 16.08
CA THR A 335 -4.05 -11.29 16.15
C THR A 335 -4.15 -10.58 14.81
N TYR A 336 -4.10 -11.33 13.71
CA TYR A 336 -4.10 -10.84 12.34
C TYR A 336 -4.94 -11.75 11.45
N GLY A 337 -5.20 -11.30 10.23
CA GLY A 337 -5.92 -12.04 9.20
C GLY A 337 -5.32 -11.80 7.83
N LEU A 338 -6.16 -11.48 6.84
CA LEU A 338 -5.73 -11.03 5.53
C LEU A 338 -5.43 -9.53 5.57
N THR A 339 -4.26 -9.11 5.15
CA THR A 339 -3.89 -7.70 5.04
C THR A 339 -3.55 -7.36 3.59
N PHE A 340 -4.27 -6.38 3.03
CA PHE A 340 -4.03 -5.83 1.70
C PHE A 340 -3.38 -4.47 1.85
N PHE A 341 -2.19 -4.31 1.26
CA PHE A 341 -1.39 -3.09 1.33
C PHE A 341 -1.03 -2.59 -0.07
N ASN A 342 -1.29 -1.32 -0.36
CA ASN A 342 -1.08 -0.70 -1.68
C ASN A 342 -1.73 -1.47 -2.84
N CYS A 343 -2.74 -2.27 -2.57
CA CYS A 343 -3.43 -3.05 -3.60
C CYS A 343 -4.44 -2.20 -4.38
N GLN A 344 -4.76 -2.65 -5.58
CA GLN A 344 -5.76 -2.03 -6.43
C GLN A 344 -6.92 -3.00 -6.65
N VAL A 345 -8.15 -2.59 -6.29
CA VAL A 345 -9.36 -3.35 -6.59
C VAL A 345 -9.94 -2.86 -7.90
N LEU A 346 -9.90 -3.70 -8.92
CA LEU A 346 -10.26 -3.40 -10.30
C LEU A 346 -11.30 -4.39 -10.83
N SER A 347 -11.72 -4.24 -12.08
CA SER A 347 -12.61 -5.18 -12.76
C SER A 347 -12.28 -5.32 -14.24
N GLU A 348 -12.53 -6.52 -14.77
CA GLU A 348 -12.54 -6.76 -16.22
C GLU A 348 -13.73 -6.02 -16.87
N GLU A 349 -13.64 -5.84 -18.18
CA GLU A 349 -14.75 -5.37 -19.02
C GLU A 349 -15.94 -6.34 -18.90
N GLY A 350 -17.16 -5.81 -18.90
CA GLY A 350 -18.39 -6.59 -18.71
C GLY A 350 -18.87 -6.68 -17.26
N CYS A 351 -18.01 -6.51 -16.27
CA CYS A 351 -18.44 -6.39 -14.88
C CYS A 351 -19.26 -5.10 -14.69
N SER A 352 -20.48 -5.22 -14.18
CA SER A 352 -21.39 -4.09 -14.05
C SER A 352 -22.42 -4.31 -12.94
N GLY A 353 -23.06 -3.23 -12.51
CA GLY A 353 -24.13 -3.27 -11.51
C GLY A 353 -23.64 -3.05 -10.08
N SER A 354 -24.49 -3.40 -9.10
CA SER A 354 -24.31 -3.01 -7.69
C SER A 354 -24.00 -4.18 -6.75
N LYS A 355 -23.54 -5.31 -7.27
CA LYS A 355 -23.33 -6.53 -6.46
C LYS A 355 -21.85 -6.90 -6.33
N TYR A 356 -20.97 -5.89 -6.20
CA TYR A 356 -19.53 -6.09 -6.00
C TYR A 356 -19.11 -5.47 -4.68
N TYR A 357 -18.40 -6.26 -3.86
CA TYR A 357 -18.08 -5.94 -2.47
C TYR A 357 -16.62 -6.27 -2.14
N LEU A 358 -16.08 -5.63 -1.10
CA LEU A 358 -14.73 -5.93 -0.62
C LEU A 358 -14.67 -7.27 0.12
N ALA A 359 -15.63 -7.53 1.01
CA ALA A 359 -15.61 -8.78 1.77
C ALA A 359 -16.96 -9.15 2.36
N ARG A 360 -17.03 -10.45 2.75
CA ARG A 360 -18.07 -11.00 3.63
C ARG A 360 -17.47 -12.02 4.60
N PRO A 361 -17.97 -12.16 5.85
CA PRO A 361 -17.33 -12.98 6.87
C PRO A 361 -17.70 -14.46 6.72
N TRP A 362 -16.76 -15.31 6.31
CA TRP A 362 -16.95 -16.76 6.32
C TRP A 362 -17.02 -17.34 7.75
N GLY A 363 -16.43 -16.67 8.73
CA GLY A 363 -16.55 -16.97 10.15
C GLY A 363 -16.91 -15.72 10.95
N ALA A 364 -17.51 -15.89 12.14
CA ALA A 364 -17.98 -14.79 13.00
C ALA A 364 -16.86 -13.79 13.34
N ASP A 365 -15.65 -14.29 13.58
CA ASP A 365 -14.46 -13.50 13.95
C ASP A 365 -13.54 -13.16 12.76
N ALA A 366 -14.07 -13.22 11.54
CA ALA A 366 -13.31 -12.93 10.31
C ALA A 366 -12.50 -11.64 10.43
N TYR A 367 -11.24 -11.66 9.92
CA TYR A 367 -10.31 -10.54 10.06
C TYR A 367 -9.70 -10.17 8.71
N ILE A 368 -9.92 -8.93 8.28
CA ILE A 368 -9.36 -8.36 7.05
C ILE A 368 -8.99 -6.90 7.27
N THR A 369 -7.91 -6.45 6.66
CA THR A 369 -7.49 -5.05 6.72
C THR A 369 -7.04 -4.57 5.34
N TRP A 370 -7.52 -3.39 4.95
CA TRP A 370 -7.17 -2.70 3.71
C TRP A 370 -6.34 -1.46 4.06
N ILE A 371 -5.10 -1.40 3.59
CA ILE A 371 -4.18 -0.30 3.90
C ILE A 371 -3.70 0.34 2.61
N ASN A 372 -3.92 1.64 2.43
CA ASN A 372 -3.54 2.41 1.24
C ASN A 372 -4.00 1.78 -0.08
N CYS A 373 -5.17 1.13 -0.09
CA CYS A 373 -5.68 0.45 -1.27
C CYS A 373 -6.52 1.37 -2.16
N TYR A 374 -6.36 1.22 -3.48
CA TYR A 374 -7.22 1.88 -4.45
C TYR A 374 -8.55 1.14 -4.59
N MET A 375 -9.65 1.84 -4.34
CA MET A 375 -11.02 1.32 -4.43
C MET A 375 -11.63 1.73 -5.77
N GLY A 376 -11.57 0.83 -6.75
CA GLY A 376 -11.99 1.06 -8.12
C GLY A 376 -13.48 1.32 -8.30
N LYS A 377 -13.83 1.85 -9.47
CA LYS A 377 -15.20 2.30 -9.78
C LYS A 377 -16.27 1.21 -9.69
N ILE A 378 -15.90 -0.06 -9.86
CA ILE A 378 -16.84 -1.19 -9.75
C ILE A 378 -17.46 -1.30 -8.35
N LEU A 379 -16.77 -0.86 -7.31
CA LEU A 379 -17.24 -0.84 -5.93
C LEU A 379 -18.08 0.41 -5.61
N LYS A 380 -18.14 1.41 -6.50
CA LYS A 380 -18.79 2.71 -6.23
C LYS A 380 -20.24 2.60 -5.77
N PRO A 381 -21.09 1.70 -6.30
CA PRO A 381 -22.45 1.54 -5.81
C PRO A 381 -22.54 1.16 -4.32
N ASN A 382 -21.50 0.53 -3.78
CA ASN A 382 -21.41 0.08 -2.39
C ASN A 382 -20.35 0.84 -1.58
N ALA A 383 -19.93 2.02 -2.02
CA ALA A 383 -18.85 2.79 -1.39
C ALA A 383 -19.10 3.07 0.10
N SER A 384 -20.35 3.29 0.51
CA SER A 384 -20.71 3.54 1.91
C SER A 384 -20.73 2.28 2.78
N ASN A 385 -20.94 1.09 2.19
CA ASN A 385 -20.90 -0.19 2.91
C ASN A 385 -20.43 -1.30 1.95
N PRO A 386 -19.11 -1.49 1.80
CA PRO A 386 -18.55 -2.49 0.88
C PRO A 386 -18.49 -3.91 1.49
N TYR A 387 -19.19 -4.16 2.57
CA TYR A 387 -19.22 -5.42 3.30
C TYR A 387 -20.64 -5.97 3.39
N THR A 388 -20.82 -7.29 3.30
CA THR A 388 -22.12 -7.95 3.45
C THR A 388 -22.04 -9.13 4.40
N ASP A 389 -23.17 -9.56 4.92
CA ASP A 389 -23.28 -10.74 5.78
C ASP A 389 -23.10 -12.04 4.99
N MET A 390 -22.65 -13.10 5.65
CA MET A 390 -22.49 -14.43 5.07
C MET A 390 -22.89 -15.52 6.06
N SER A 391 -23.81 -16.39 5.67
CA SER A 391 -24.18 -17.60 6.43
C SER A 391 -24.50 -17.36 7.91
N GLY A 392 -25.17 -16.24 8.21
CA GLY A 392 -25.52 -15.83 9.57
C GLY A 392 -24.43 -15.04 10.31
N ASN A 393 -23.22 -14.94 9.77
CA ASN A 393 -22.19 -14.07 10.30
C ASN A 393 -22.42 -12.63 9.81
N LEU A 394 -22.46 -11.68 10.74
CA LEU A 394 -22.72 -10.28 10.42
C LEU A 394 -21.41 -9.54 10.14
N ALA A 395 -21.32 -8.85 9.01
CA ALA A 395 -20.17 -8.02 8.65
C ALA A 395 -19.91 -6.92 9.71
N ALA A 396 -20.95 -6.40 10.32
CA ALA A 396 -20.85 -5.42 11.40
C ALA A 396 -20.11 -5.94 12.65
N ASN A 397 -20.11 -7.25 12.89
CA ASN A 397 -19.43 -7.87 14.02
C ASN A 397 -18.02 -8.37 13.66
N ALA A 398 -17.74 -8.60 12.40
CA ALA A 398 -16.43 -9.06 11.92
C ALA A 398 -15.35 -7.96 12.06
N ARG A 399 -14.08 -8.34 12.11
CA ARG A 399 -12.94 -7.44 12.24
C ARG A 399 -12.47 -6.93 10.87
N PHE A 400 -13.33 -6.11 10.25
CA PHE A 400 -13.05 -5.50 8.95
C PHE A 400 -12.57 -4.06 9.15
N PHE A 401 -11.36 -3.76 8.71
CA PHE A 401 -10.69 -2.50 8.97
C PHE A 401 -10.06 -1.91 7.71
N GLU A 402 -9.88 -0.60 7.74
CA GLU A 402 -9.24 0.17 6.66
C GLU A 402 -8.28 1.22 7.22
N TYR A 403 -7.32 1.64 6.40
CA TYR A 403 -6.47 2.79 6.66
C TYR A 403 -5.96 3.38 5.35
N GLY A 404 -6.13 4.70 5.15
CA GLY A 404 -5.54 5.42 4.02
C GLY A 404 -5.99 4.95 2.63
N SER A 405 -7.04 4.13 2.51
CA SER A 405 -7.57 3.71 1.21
C SER A 405 -8.17 4.90 0.45
N TYR A 406 -8.21 4.83 -0.87
CA TYR A 406 -8.57 5.94 -1.74
C TYR A 406 -9.27 5.45 -3.03
N GLY A 407 -9.66 6.37 -3.90
CA GLY A 407 -10.30 6.04 -5.18
C GLY A 407 -11.80 6.33 -5.22
N PRO A 408 -12.47 6.08 -6.37
CA PRO A 408 -13.85 6.49 -6.60
C PRO A 408 -14.89 5.78 -5.71
N ALA A 409 -14.52 4.66 -5.11
CA ALA A 409 -15.38 3.89 -4.21
C ALA A 409 -14.93 3.96 -2.74
N PHE A 410 -14.10 4.93 -2.39
CA PHE A 410 -13.72 5.17 -1.00
C PHE A 410 -14.75 6.07 -0.29
N ALA A 411 -15.01 5.79 0.98
CA ALA A 411 -15.79 6.63 1.88
C ALA A 411 -15.32 6.43 3.33
N ILE A 412 -15.56 7.40 4.20
CA ILE A 412 -15.32 7.29 5.65
C ILE A 412 -16.67 7.35 6.36
N ASN A 413 -16.99 6.29 7.08
CA ASN A 413 -18.21 6.21 7.90
C ASN A 413 -18.11 5.02 8.87
N SER A 414 -19.15 4.79 9.67
CA SER A 414 -19.18 3.73 10.69
C SER A 414 -19.09 2.29 10.13
N ASN A 415 -19.47 2.07 8.87
CA ASN A 415 -19.36 0.76 8.22
C ASN A 415 -17.92 0.48 7.73
N ARG A 416 -17.09 1.53 7.60
CA ARG A 416 -15.71 1.45 7.10
C ARG A 416 -14.75 1.86 8.22
N ARG A 417 -14.60 0.94 9.19
CA ARG A 417 -13.85 1.17 10.42
C ARG A 417 -12.37 1.39 10.14
N GLN A 418 -11.85 2.51 10.63
CA GLN A 418 -10.47 2.90 10.45
C GLN A 418 -9.59 2.41 11.60
N ILE A 419 -8.37 1.99 11.31
CA ILE A 419 -7.31 1.74 12.32
C ILE A 419 -6.36 2.95 12.39
N SER A 420 -5.53 2.99 13.44
CA SER A 420 -4.49 4.01 13.57
C SER A 420 -3.33 3.76 12.60
N ALA A 421 -2.56 4.83 12.31
CA ALA A 421 -1.32 4.73 11.54
C ALA A 421 -0.32 3.74 12.17
N THR A 422 -0.20 3.75 13.49
CA THR A 422 0.66 2.81 14.24
C THR A 422 0.27 1.36 13.96
N LYS A 423 -1.04 1.06 14.01
CA LYS A 423 -1.53 -0.29 13.73
C LYS A 423 -1.36 -0.68 12.25
N ALA A 424 -1.57 0.25 11.33
CA ALA A 424 -1.32 0.04 9.91
C ALA A 424 0.16 -0.29 9.66
N ASN A 425 1.09 0.48 10.21
CA ASN A 425 2.52 0.22 10.09
C ASN A 425 2.94 -1.13 10.66
N GLU A 426 2.39 -1.52 11.82
CA GLU A 426 2.62 -2.86 12.39
C GLU A 426 2.21 -3.97 11.41
N MET A 427 1.05 -3.84 10.78
CA MET A 427 0.47 -4.87 9.90
C MET A 427 1.12 -4.95 8.53
N THR A 428 1.96 -4.01 8.18
CA THR A 428 2.61 -3.92 6.88
C THR A 428 4.13 -4.11 6.96
N SER A 429 4.67 -4.33 8.15
CA SER A 429 6.09 -4.60 8.41
C SER A 429 6.44 -6.10 8.34
N THR A 430 7.74 -6.41 8.25
CA THR A 430 8.22 -7.81 8.34
C THR A 430 7.84 -8.45 9.66
N SER A 431 7.68 -7.68 10.74
CA SER A 431 7.20 -8.18 12.03
C SER A 431 5.76 -8.75 11.96
N TYR A 432 4.94 -8.28 11.03
CA TYR A 432 3.62 -8.87 10.77
C TYR A 432 3.73 -10.33 10.34
N LEU A 433 4.63 -10.66 9.44
CA LEU A 433 4.86 -12.03 8.97
C LEU A 433 5.66 -12.86 9.99
N GLY A 434 6.58 -12.22 10.73
CA GLY A 434 7.51 -12.89 11.63
C GLY A 434 8.78 -13.44 10.94
N TRP A 435 8.94 -13.20 9.65
CA TRP A 435 10.09 -13.58 8.83
C TRP A 435 10.25 -12.58 7.66
N ASP A 436 11.42 -12.59 7.04
CA ASP A 436 11.69 -11.75 5.86
C ASP A 436 11.37 -12.51 4.58
N PRO A 437 10.31 -12.17 3.84
CA PRO A 437 9.93 -12.84 2.61
C PRO A 437 10.96 -12.69 1.49
N TYR A 438 11.89 -11.74 1.61
CA TYR A 438 12.92 -11.50 0.61
C TYR A 438 14.10 -12.45 0.69
N THR A 439 14.36 -13.02 1.87
CA THR A 439 15.46 -13.99 2.06
C THR A 439 15.09 -15.39 1.60
N ILE A 440 13.82 -15.68 1.37
CA ILE A 440 13.33 -17.01 1.03
C ILE A 440 13.81 -17.49 -0.35
N VAL A 441 14.20 -16.58 -1.21
CA VAL A 441 14.58 -16.86 -2.62
C VAL A 441 16.02 -17.40 -2.75
N GLY A 442 16.66 -17.75 -1.64
CA GLY A 442 17.96 -18.45 -1.65
C GLY A 442 19.11 -17.66 -2.24
N THR A 443 19.75 -18.18 -3.30
CA THR A 443 20.90 -17.54 -3.95
C THR A 443 20.54 -16.33 -4.80
N ILE A 444 19.27 -16.12 -5.11
CA ILE A 444 18.81 -14.92 -5.80
C ILE A 444 18.83 -13.79 -4.78
N ARG A 445 19.72 -12.85 -4.99
CA ARG A 445 19.85 -11.68 -4.11
C ARG A 445 18.90 -10.59 -4.57
N TYR A 446 18.31 -9.91 -3.59
CA TYR A 446 17.83 -8.56 -3.85
C TYR A 446 19.04 -7.67 -4.01
N THR A 447 19.18 -7.11 -5.16
CA THR A 447 20.21 -6.13 -5.42
C THR A 447 19.67 -4.74 -5.14
N GLY A 448 20.52 -3.94 -4.55
CA GLY A 448 20.16 -2.64 -4.00
C GLY A 448 19.87 -2.73 -2.50
N THR A 449 19.82 -1.60 -1.85
CA THR A 449 19.45 -1.46 -0.45
C THR A 449 17.96 -1.79 -0.27
N VAL A 450 17.63 -3.07 -0.39
CA VAL A 450 16.36 -3.54 0.11
C VAL A 450 16.46 -3.49 1.61
N LYS A 451 16.00 -2.42 2.16
CA LYS A 451 15.60 -2.47 3.54
C LYS A 451 14.53 -3.54 3.65
N THR A 452 14.60 -4.31 4.70
CA THR A 452 13.76 -5.44 5.05
C THR A 452 12.27 -5.10 5.13
N ASP A 453 11.89 -3.88 4.78
CA ASP A 453 10.53 -3.39 4.90
C ASP A 453 10.02 -2.88 3.55
N SER A 454 9.09 -3.61 2.95
CA SER A 454 8.49 -3.26 1.67
C SER A 454 7.74 -1.93 1.73
N ILE A 455 7.30 -1.52 2.93
CA ILE A 455 6.62 -0.25 3.16
C ILE A 455 7.63 0.89 3.18
N ASP A 456 8.70 0.75 3.94
CA ASP A 456 9.76 1.74 3.97
C ASP A 456 10.32 1.98 2.58
N ARG A 457 10.36 0.94 1.77
CA ARG A 457 10.74 1.04 0.36
C ARG A 457 9.79 1.88 -0.47
N TYR A 458 8.50 1.68 -0.29
CA TYR A 458 7.48 2.42 -1.04
C TYR A 458 7.42 3.86 -0.56
N VAL A 459 7.47 4.05 0.74
CA VAL A 459 7.50 5.36 1.39
C VAL A 459 8.82 6.08 1.10
N GLU A 460 10.00 5.44 1.23
CA GLU A 460 11.28 6.08 0.94
C GLU A 460 11.49 6.42 -0.54
N LYS A 461 11.04 5.58 -1.48
CA LYS A 461 11.08 5.93 -2.91
C LYS A 461 10.19 7.12 -3.24
N GLU A 462 9.14 7.32 -2.49
CA GLU A 462 8.24 8.45 -2.66
C GLU A 462 8.72 9.69 -1.91
N TYR A 463 9.57 9.54 -0.90
CA TYR A 463 10.11 10.63 -0.07
C TYR A 463 11.50 11.13 -0.48
N VAL A 464 12.20 10.47 -1.36
CA VAL A 464 13.41 11.05 -1.97
C VAL A 464 12.98 12.03 -3.06
N SER A 465 12.65 13.21 -2.63
CA SER A 465 12.42 14.34 -3.53
C SER A 465 13.73 14.70 -4.22
N ASP A 466 13.78 14.58 -5.54
CA ASP A 466 14.90 15.06 -6.37
C ASP A 466 15.09 16.57 -6.33
N THR A 467 14.31 17.30 -5.53
CA THR A 467 14.36 18.77 -5.45
C THR A 467 14.91 19.31 -4.14
N TYR A 468 15.22 18.46 -3.17
CA TYR A 468 15.97 18.89 -2.01
C TYR A 468 17.47 18.65 -2.25
N SER A 469 18.09 19.55 -2.98
CA SER A 469 19.53 19.73 -2.82
C SER A 469 19.73 20.18 -1.37
N GLN A 470 20.13 19.25 -0.49
CA GLN A 470 20.75 19.65 0.76
C GLN A 470 21.87 20.61 0.38
N THR A 471 21.64 21.90 0.59
CA THR A 471 22.78 22.80 0.68
C THR A 471 23.58 22.27 1.85
N GLU A 472 24.82 21.86 1.58
CA GLU A 472 25.78 21.46 2.62
C GLU A 472 25.68 22.47 3.75
N GLY A 473 25.23 22.03 4.95
CA GLY A 473 25.23 22.83 6.15
C GLY A 473 23.92 23.04 6.88
N ASP A 474 22.84 22.28 6.63
CA ASP A 474 21.70 22.28 7.54
C ASP A 474 21.94 21.31 8.71
N ASP A 475 22.53 21.84 9.77
CA ASP A 475 22.79 21.17 11.03
C ASP A 475 21.67 21.39 12.08
N THR A 476 20.61 22.14 11.74
CA THR A 476 19.48 22.42 12.66
C THR A 476 18.53 21.25 12.82
N GLY A 477 18.58 20.26 11.93
CA GLY A 477 17.62 19.15 11.87
C GLY A 477 16.24 19.56 11.33
N LEU A 478 16.08 20.78 10.81
CA LEU A 478 14.81 21.25 10.25
C LEU A 478 14.41 20.50 8.98
N ALA A 479 15.36 19.92 8.25
CA ALA A 479 15.08 19.14 7.04
C ALA A 479 14.11 17.99 7.31
N GLN A 480 14.19 17.32 8.48
CA GLN A 480 13.25 16.27 8.87
C GLN A 480 11.81 16.77 9.08
N TYR A 481 11.63 18.09 9.21
CA TYR A 481 10.33 18.75 9.35
C TYR A 481 9.92 19.47 8.05
N ALA A 482 10.57 19.19 6.94
CA ALA A 482 10.18 19.73 5.64
C ALA A 482 8.72 19.41 5.31
N GLN A 483 8.07 20.29 4.59
CA GLN A 483 6.66 20.16 4.25
C GLN A 483 6.45 19.12 3.16
N GLU A 484 5.34 18.41 3.24
CA GLU A 484 4.91 17.40 2.29
C GLU A 484 3.48 17.70 1.82
N GLY A 485 3.12 17.17 0.65
CA GLY A 485 1.76 17.29 0.12
C GLY A 485 1.41 18.68 -0.38
N TYR A 486 0.17 19.13 -0.11
CA TYR A 486 -0.36 20.40 -0.62
C TYR A 486 0.47 21.61 -0.19
N ALA A 487 0.96 21.63 1.03
CA ALA A 487 1.77 22.71 1.55
C ALA A 487 3.07 22.91 0.75
N GLN A 488 3.69 21.80 0.32
CA GLN A 488 4.87 21.83 -0.56
C GLN A 488 4.50 22.35 -1.96
N SER A 489 3.42 21.87 -2.55
CA SER A 489 2.98 22.32 -3.88
C SER A 489 2.51 23.77 -3.91
N ALA A 490 2.05 24.30 -2.77
CA ALA A 490 1.68 25.69 -2.59
C ALA A 490 2.87 26.60 -2.22
N ASN A 491 4.11 26.08 -2.25
CA ASN A 491 5.32 26.78 -1.82
C ASN A 491 5.25 27.32 -0.38
N VAL A 492 4.60 26.58 0.52
CA VAL A 492 4.61 26.94 1.94
C VAL A 492 5.97 26.54 2.51
N THR A 493 6.82 27.51 2.75
CA THR A 493 8.20 27.32 3.21
C THR A 493 8.39 27.70 4.69
N GLY A 494 7.37 28.32 5.30
CA GLY A 494 7.48 28.86 6.65
C GLY A 494 8.68 29.79 6.82
N GLY A 495 9.41 29.62 7.90
CA GLY A 495 10.67 30.33 8.16
C GLY A 495 11.87 29.86 7.34
N GLY A 496 11.71 28.84 6.50
CA GLY A 496 12.83 28.21 5.76
C GLY A 496 13.70 27.34 6.67
N LEU A 497 14.85 26.91 6.12
CA LEU A 497 15.86 26.10 6.81
C LEU A 497 16.94 26.97 7.45
N LEU A 498 16.58 27.73 8.49
CA LEU A 498 17.52 28.59 9.20
C LEU A 498 18.41 27.76 10.14
N LYS A 499 19.70 28.14 10.21
CA LYS A 499 20.62 27.57 11.20
C LYS A 499 20.33 28.10 12.59
N GLU A 500 20.61 27.34 13.61
CA GLU A 500 20.49 27.78 15.02
C GLU A 500 21.30 29.06 15.35
N THR A 501 22.34 29.31 14.57
CA THR A 501 23.17 30.52 14.69
C THR A 501 22.61 31.74 13.97
N SER A 502 21.46 31.61 13.30
CA SER A 502 20.84 32.72 12.55
C SER A 502 20.13 33.69 13.50
N ASP A 503 20.22 34.99 13.25
CA ASP A 503 19.55 36.03 14.05
C ASP A 503 18.01 35.90 14.10
N ASN A 504 17.42 35.17 13.19
CA ASN A 504 15.97 34.93 13.10
C ASN A 504 15.58 33.49 13.53
N TYR A 505 16.49 32.76 14.15
CA TYR A 505 16.22 31.48 14.78
C TYR A 505 16.13 31.70 16.30
N TYR A 506 14.97 31.40 16.86
CA TYR A 506 14.67 31.58 18.27
C TYR A 506 14.45 30.26 18.95
N THR A 507 14.91 30.10 20.17
CA THR A 507 14.58 28.98 21.05
C THR A 507 13.70 29.44 22.20
N ALA A 508 12.74 28.65 22.62
CA ALA A 508 11.87 28.94 23.73
C ALA A 508 11.59 27.68 24.57
N GLY A 509 11.96 27.74 25.85
CA GLY A 509 11.66 26.72 26.85
C GLY A 509 10.64 27.17 27.90
N THR A 510 10.18 28.41 27.83
CA THR A 510 9.20 29.00 28.75
C THR A 510 8.15 29.81 27.98
N ALA A 511 6.99 30.04 28.59
CA ALA A 511 5.93 30.85 28.01
C ALA A 511 6.40 32.27 27.69
N GLU A 512 7.22 32.87 28.57
CA GLU A 512 7.76 34.21 28.37
C GLU A 512 8.72 34.27 27.18
N GLU A 513 9.64 33.32 27.07
CA GLU A 513 10.55 33.23 25.92
C GLU A 513 9.78 33.02 24.60
N PHE A 514 8.74 32.20 24.61
CA PHE A 514 7.93 31.96 23.43
C PHE A 514 7.19 33.22 22.97
N LEU A 515 6.56 33.94 23.89
CA LEU A 515 5.90 35.22 23.60
C LEU A 515 6.89 36.28 23.10
N ASN A 516 8.08 36.37 23.70
CA ASN A 516 9.14 37.29 23.28
C ASN A 516 9.67 36.92 21.87
N ALA A 517 9.80 35.62 21.55
CA ALA A 517 10.17 35.18 20.21
C ALA A 517 9.13 35.60 19.17
N ILE A 518 7.85 35.42 19.44
CA ILE A 518 6.76 35.86 18.56
C ILE A 518 6.80 37.37 18.34
N GLN A 519 7.00 38.17 19.40
CA GLN A 519 7.12 39.61 19.26
C GLN A 519 8.35 40.00 18.41
N SER A 520 9.46 39.31 18.59
CA SER A 520 10.69 39.54 17.81
C SER A 520 10.48 39.22 16.34
N VAL A 521 9.82 38.08 16.01
CA VAL A 521 9.43 37.74 14.66
C VAL A 521 8.55 38.82 14.05
N LYS A 522 7.50 39.22 14.75
CA LYS A 522 6.58 40.26 14.29
C LYS A 522 7.29 41.59 14.03
N LYS A 523 8.24 41.95 14.87
CA LYS A 523 9.04 43.19 14.73
C LYS A 523 10.03 43.11 13.58
N SER A 524 10.63 41.93 13.36
CA SER A 524 11.64 41.76 12.31
C SER A 524 11.01 41.72 10.89
N GLY A 525 9.81 41.17 10.76
CA GLY A 525 9.15 40.93 9.47
C GLY A 525 9.90 40.00 8.53
N LYS A 526 10.91 39.28 9.05
CA LYS A 526 11.74 38.35 8.26
C LYS A 526 11.28 36.93 8.45
N ALA A 527 11.61 36.05 7.48
CA ALA A 527 11.47 34.61 7.63
C ALA A 527 12.17 34.17 8.93
N SER A 528 11.45 33.45 9.79
CA SER A 528 11.90 33.15 11.15
C SER A 528 11.49 31.74 11.59
N VAL A 529 12.30 31.16 12.47
CA VAL A 529 12.04 29.87 13.10
C VAL A 529 11.97 30.04 14.61
N ILE A 530 10.99 29.42 15.25
CA ILE A 530 10.90 29.30 16.71
C ILE A 530 10.92 27.81 17.07
N GLU A 531 11.95 27.36 17.75
CA GLU A 531 12.06 26.03 18.30
C GLU A 531 11.56 25.98 19.75
N LEU A 532 10.58 25.15 20.05
CA LEU A 532 10.15 24.87 21.41
C LEU A 532 11.01 23.77 22.02
N THR A 533 11.75 24.07 23.04
CA THR A 533 12.69 23.17 23.72
C THR A 533 12.09 22.44 24.92
N ALA A 534 10.93 22.88 25.40
CA ALA A 534 10.18 22.33 26.51
C ALA A 534 8.67 22.56 26.32
N ASP A 535 7.85 21.90 27.14
CA ASP A 535 6.41 22.15 27.21
C ASP A 535 6.11 23.60 27.65
N ILE A 536 5.16 24.24 27.00
CA ILE A 536 4.78 25.63 27.22
C ILE A 536 3.34 25.69 27.72
N ALA A 537 3.15 26.22 28.95
CA ALA A 537 1.83 26.48 29.51
C ALA A 537 1.55 27.99 29.49
N LEU A 538 0.66 28.42 28.60
CA LEU A 538 0.41 29.87 28.41
C LEU A 538 -0.65 30.43 29.35
N GLY A 539 -1.54 29.71 29.87
CA GLY A 539 -2.57 30.17 30.82
C GLY A 539 -2.35 29.76 32.27
N ASP A 540 -1.20 29.21 32.58
CA ASP A 540 -0.92 28.51 33.84
C ASP A 540 -1.11 29.38 35.10
N LYS A 541 -0.69 30.64 35.05
CA LYS A 541 -0.82 31.55 36.20
C LYS A 541 -2.26 31.89 36.54
N GLU A 542 -3.13 31.93 35.54
CA GLU A 542 -4.54 32.24 35.71
C GLU A 542 -5.33 30.99 36.13
N VAL A 543 -4.98 29.83 35.59
CA VAL A 543 -5.67 28.54 35.85
C VAL A 543 -5.27 27.96 37.19
N ASN A 544 -3.98 27.98 37.55
CA ASN A 544 -3.48 27.36 38.78
C ASN A 544 -3.81 28.12 40.06
N ASN A 545 -4.43 29.31 39.96
CA ASN A 545 -4.91 30.07 41.14
C ASN A 545 -6.28 29.58 41.65
N PHE A 546 -6.88 28.59 41.01
CA PHE A 546 -8.21 28.08 41.36
C PHE A 546 -8.19 26.54 41.54
N ASP A 547 -8.85 26.09 42.61
CA ASP A 547 -8.91 24.67 42.95
C ASP A 547 -9.78 23.85 41.97
N SER A 548 -10.60 24.53 41.19
CA SER A 548 -11.47 23.90 40.19
C SER A 548 -11.98 24.92 39.16
N TYR A 549 -12.42 24.41 38.01
CA TYR A 549 -13.14 25.20 37.01
C TYR A 549 -14.35 25.95 37.58
N SER A 550 -15.12 25.29 38.44
CA SER A 550 -16.27 25.92 39.11
C SER A 550 -15.87 27.14 39.97
N SER A 551 -14.77 27.05 40.71
CA SER A 551 -14.23 28.18 41.51
C SER A 551 -13.78 29.32 40.61
N PHE A 552 -13.16 29.01 39.50
CA PHE A 552 -12.72 29.99 38.52
C PHE A 552 -13.90 30.75 37.88
N ILE A 553 -14.93 30.03 37.41
CA ILE A 553 -16.16 30.60 36.84
C ILE A 553 -16.84 31.52 37.85
N THR A 554 -16.98 31.06 39.09
CA THR A 554 -17.59 31.83 40.17
C THR A 554 -16.83 33.15 40.46
N ALA A 555 -15.51 33.08 40.51
CA ALA A 555 -14.67 34.24 40.77
C ALA A 555 -14.76 35.29 39.64
N HIS A 556 -14.92 34.88 38.41
CA HIS A 556 -15.00 35.76 37.25
C HIS A 556 -16.43 36.14 36.85
N LYS A 557 -17.44 35.62 37.51
CA LYS A 557 -18.88 35.88 37.25
C LYS A 557 -19.27 35.60 35.78
N LEU A 558 -18.78 34.49 35.25
CA LEU A 558 -18.95 34.15 33.85
C LEU A 558 -20.06 33.14 33.63
N GLU A 559 -20.76 33.31 32.55
CA GLU A 559 -21.56 32.25 31.98
C GLU A 559 -20.64 31.09 31.53
N PRO A 560 -21.11 29.84 31.57
CA PRO A 560 -20.27 28.66 31.24
C PRO A 560 -19.62 28.66 29.86
N LEU A 561 -20.06 29.55 28.97
CA LEU A 561 -19.65 29.58 27.56
C LEU A 561 -18.65 30.70 27.21
N THR A 562 -18.29 31.59 28.17
CA THR A 562 -17.34 32.68 27.89
C THR A 562 -16.36 32.86 29.03
N HIS A 563 -15.07 32.73 28.71
CA HIS A 563 -13.98 32.89 29.65
C HIS A 563 -13.10 34.08 29.24
N PRO A 564 -13.10 35.25 29.96
CA PRO A 564 -12.37 36.43 29.51
C PRO A 564 -10.86 36.21 29.49
N THR A 565 -10.35 35.31 30.32
CA THR A 565 -8.92 35.03 30.36
C THR A 565 -8.49 34.25 29.13
N LEU A 566 -9.35 33.38 28.58
CA LEU A 566 -9.10 32.64 27.36
C LEU A 566 -9.15 33.49 26.08
N LEU A 567 -9.74 34.68 26.18
CA LEU A 567 -9.76 35.67 25.10
C LEU A 567 -8.67 36.74 25.24
N LYS A 568 -7.88 36.69 26.32
CA LYS A 568 -6.81 37.64 26.54
C LYS A 568 -5.56 37.23 25.77
N THR A 569 -5.14 38.09 24.85
CA THR A 569 -3.93 37.87 24.03
C THR A 569 -2.71 37.65 24.92
N GLY A 570 -1.95 36.59 24.63
CA GLY A 570 -0.72 36.23 25.32
C GLY A 570 -0.91 35.43 26.61
N VAL A 571 -2.15 35.13 27.01
CA VAL A 571 -2.46 34.30 28.18
C VAL A 571 -3.14 33.00 27.77
N SER A 572 -4.21 33.10 27.01
CA SER A 572 -5.00 31.95 26.60
C SER A 572 -5.37 31.96 25.11
N MET A 573 -5.07 33.07 24.46
CA MET A 573 -5.14 33.19 23.00
C MET A 573 -3.80 33.72 22.48
N LEU A 574 -3.09 32.90 21.77
CA LEU A 574 -1.88 33.29 21.06
C LEU A 574 -2.23 33.83 19.68
N LYS A 575 -2.02 35.14 19.47
CA LYS A 575 -2.26 35.77 18.17
C LYS A 575 -1.00 35.75 17.31
N LEU A 576 -1.02 34.94 16.25
CA LEU A 576 -0.07 34.97 15.14
C LEU A 576 -0.63 35.82 13.98
N ALA A 577 -1.38 36.89 14.30
CA ALA A 577 -2.07 37.69 13.32
C ALA A 577 -1.09 38.60 12.55
N ASP A 578 -1.36 38.75 11.23
CA ASP A 578 -0.57 39.57 10.30
C ASP A 578 0.93 39.21 10.27
N MET A 579 1.23 37.94 10.32
CA MET A 579 2.59 37.37 10.26
C MET A 579 2.79 36.55 8.99
N SER A 580 4.03 36.52 8.53
CA SER A 580 4.39 35.76 7.34
C SER A 580 5.71 35.02 7.52
N ASN A 581 5.89 33.90 6.81
CA ASN A 581 7.13 33.16 6.73
C ASN A 581 7.67 32.73 8.13
N LEU A 582 6.83 32.05 8.91
CA LEU A 582 7.17 31.59 10.27
C LEU A 582 7.04 30.07 10.37
N THR A 583 8.07 29.42 10.92
CA THR A 583 8.02 28.04 11.39
C THR A 583 8.07 28.00 12.91
N ILE A 584 7.11 27.30 13.53
CA ILE A 584 7.13 26.95 14.96
C ILE A 584 7.20 25.42 15.04
N TYR A 585 8.22 24.90 15.71
CA TYR A 585 8.40 23.46 15.80
C TYR A 585 9.07 23.02 17.10
N SER A 586 9.11 21.73 17.37
CA SER A 586 9.87 21.16 18.48
C SER A 586 10.59 19.88 18.03
N LYS A 587 11.87 19.74 18.34
CA LYS A 587 12.63 18.48 18.13
C LYS A 587 12.08 17.33 18.97
N ASN A 588 11.56 17.64 20.16
CA ASN A 588 11.16 16.66 21.17
C ASN A 588 9.65 16.47 21.26
N GLY A 589 8.86 17.14 20.42
CA GLY A 589 7.41 17.08 20.46
C GLY A 589 6.80 17.79 21.65
N ALA A 590 7.27 19.03 21.93
CA ALA A 590 6.79 19.85 23.02
C ALA A 590 5.28 20.09 22.97
N LYS A 591 4.69 20.26 24.15
CA LYS A 591 3.27 20.51 24.33
C LYS A 591 3.01 22.01 24.55
N ILE A 592 1.95 22.53 23.96
CA ILE A 592 1.40 23.84 24.30
C ILE A 592 0.05 23.59 24.98
N THR A 593 -0.10 24.12 26.21
CA THR A 593 -1.32 23.95 26.99
C THR A 593 -2.00 25.28 27.30
N HIS A 594 -3.27 25.22 27.63
CA HIS A 594 -4.12 26.31 28.10
C HIS A 594 -4.22 27.52 27.14
N THR A 595 -4.08 27.30 25.84
CA THR A 595 -4.22 28.36 24.84
C THR A 595 -4.80 27.88 23.53
N CYS A 596 -5.46 28.75 22.80
CA CYS A 596 -5.75 28.60 21.38
C CYS A 596 -4.82 29.48 20.54
N ILE A 597 -4.58 29.10 19.29
CA ILE A 597 -3.79 29.88 18.34
C ILE A 597 -4.72 30.52 17.30
N ASP A 598 -4.69 31.84 17.20
CA ASP A 598 -5.39 32.61 16.17
C ASP A 598 -4.40 33.03 15.07
N ILE A 599 -4.60 32.55 13.85
CA ILE A 599 -3.74 32.79 12.67
C ILE A 599 -4.47 33.70 11.67
N THR A 600 -5.06 34.77 12.13
CA THR A 600 -5.83 35.68 11.26
C THR A 600 -4.90 36.57 10.45
N GLY A 601 -5.15 36.72 9.15
CA GLY A 601 -4.40 37.63 8.27
C GLY A 601 -2.94 37.21 8.03
N SER A 602 -2.57 35.99 8.34
CA SER A 602 -1.20 35.48 8.23
C SER A 602 -1.06 34.53 7.04
N ASP A 603 0.14 34.45 6.49
CA ASP A 603 0.48 33.59 5.36
C ASP A 603 1.81 32.85 5.58
N ASN A 604 1.98 31.71 4.92
CA ASN A 604 3.20 30.91 4.97
C ASN A 604 3.64 30.55 6.41
N ILE A 605 2.71 30.04 7.22
CA ILE A 605 2.94 29.64 8.60
C ILE A 605 3.02 28.12 8.69
N ILE A 606 4.06 27.61 9.32
CA ILE A 606 4.25 26.18 9.63
C ILE A 606 4.24 25.99 11.14
N ILE A 607 3.38 25.11 11.65
CA ILE A 607 3.41 24.63 13.03
C ILE A 607 3.58 23.12 12.99
N ARG A 608 4.68 22.60 13.54
CA ARG A 608 5.03 21.19 13.35
C ARG A 608 5.63 20.52 14.58
N ASN A 609 5.30 19.23 14.75
CA ASN A 609 5.74 18.41 15.88
C ASN A 609 5.47 19.05 17.24
N ILE A 610 4.29 19.66 17.39
CA ILE A 610 3.80 20.29 18.62
C ILE A 610 2.48 19.64 18.99
N LYS A 611 2.31 19.34 20.27
CA LYS A 611 1.05 18.84 20.83
C LYS A 611 0.28 20.00 21.43
N PHE A 612 -1.01 20.09 21.11
CA PHE A 612 -1.93 21.00 21.79
C PHE A 612 -2.77 20.16 22.75
N ASP A 613 -2.81 20.57 24.01
CA ASP A 613 -3.48 19.82 25.06
C ASP A 613 -4.13 20.77 26.07
N GLU A 614 -5.07 20.25 26.86
CA GLU A 614 -5.77 21.02 27.89
C GLU A 614 -6.40 22.30 27.34
N LEU A 615 -6.94 22.25 26.12
CA LEU A 615 -7.84 23.24 25.60
C LEU A 615 -9.17 23.10 26.33
N TRP A 616 -9.62 24.17 26.89
CA TRP A 616 -10.90 24.19 27.60
C TRP A 616 -12.01 24.28 26.56
N GLU A 617 -12.78 23.21 26.44
CA GLU A 617 -14.01 23.22 25.63
C GLU A 617 -15.10 23.98 26.37
N TRP A 618 -15.82 24.79 25.65
CA TRP A 618 -16.92 25.65 26.12
C TRP A 618 -18.25 25.13 25.62
#